data_85edfcd18aa966c3a6bb3886458b9f4d
#
_entry.id   85edfcd18aa966c3a6bb3886458b9f4d
#
_cell.length_a   1.000
_cell.length_b   1.000
_cell.length_c   1.000
_cell.angle_alpha   90.00
_cell.angle_beta   90.00
_cell.angle_gamma   90.00
#
_symmetry.space_group_name_H-M   'P 1'
#
loop_
_entity.id
_entity.type
_entity.pdbx_description
1 polymer ?
#
loop_
_entity_poly.entity_id
_entity_poly.type
_entity_poly.pdbx_seq_one_letter_code
_entity_poly.pdbx_strand_id
1 'polypeptide(L)'
;MNFDDYTSKELEDKLVLLKGSKSRDDKKLYKEIDFYLCSLDNHRYEKKYYKNGYTLIAGVDEVGRGPLVGPVVASAVILPVNYELDGLTDSKKLSEKKRDYYYDIIKRDAIAIGIGVIDNMVIDEINIYEATKLAMRKAIDNLNPKPEVVLTDAMKLSLDVPFEPIIKGDFKSITIAAASVIAKVTRDRMMYELDEKYPCYNFKNNKGYPTKDHIKAIETHGIIPEHRRTYAPIKNMNL
;
A
#
# COMPACT_ATOMS: atom_id res chain seq x y z
N MET A 1 -6.06 26.87 -11.35
CA MET A 1 -4.71 27.44 -11.17
C MET A 1 -3.77 26.63 -12.04
N ASN A 2 -2.96 27.25 -12.91
CA ASN A 2 -1.93 26.52 -13.65
C ASN A 2 -0.67 26.48 -12.78
N PHE A 3 -0.23 25.31 -12.34
CA PHE A 3 0.91 25.17 -11.42
C PHE A 3 2.25 25.37 -12.12
N ASP A 4 2.32 25.19 -13.43
CA ASP A 4 3.55 25.41 -14.22
C ASP A 4 4.01 26.87 -14.22
N ASP A 5 3.13 27.80 -13.85
CA ASP A 5 3.44 29.24 -13.74
C ASP A 5 4.16 29.61 -12.43
N TYR A 6 4.37 28.63 -11.53
CA TYR A 6 4.96 28.84 -10.20
C TYR A 6 6.21 27.98 -10.00
N THR A 7 7.18 28.53 -9.28
CA THR A 7 8.32 27.75 -8.79
C THR A 7 7.88 26.77 -7.69
N SER A 8 8.62 25.68 -7.51
CA SER A 8 8.36 24.73 -6.43
C SER A 8 8.35 25.42 -5.06
N LYS A 9 9.21 26.41 -4.83
CA LYS A 9 9.28 27.16 -3.58
C LYS A 9 8.00 27.97 -3.33
N GLU A 10 7.49 28.68 -4.33
CA GLU A 10 6.24 29.45 -4.20
C GLU A 10 5.04 28.53 -3.89
N LEU A 11 5.02 27.33 -4.48
CA LEU A 11 4.00 26.33 -4.20
C LEU A 11 4.15 25.74 -2.79
N GLU A 12 5.37 25.52 -2.30
CA GLU A 12 5.64 25.09 -0.92
C GLU A 12 5.21 26.15 0.10
N ASP A 13 5.54 27.40 -0.12
CA ASP A 13 5.11 28.52 0.74
C ASP A 13 3.57 28.59 0.78
N LYS A 14 2.91 28.36 -0.35
CA LYS A 14 1.45 28.31 -0.44
C LYS A 14 0.86 27.12 0.34
N LEU A 15 1.51 25.94 0.33
CA LEU A 15 1.10 24.82 1.16
C LEU A 15 1.18 25.14 2.65
N VAL A 16 2.21 25.87 3.09
CA VAL A 16 2.34 26.30 4.50
C VAL A 16 1.16 27.18 4.90
N LEU A 17 0.77 28.14 4.05
CA LEU A 17 -0.36 29.05 4.31
C LEU A 17 -1.71 28.30 4.35
N LEU A 18 -1.90 27.30 3.49
CA LEU A 18 -3.14 26.52 3.41
C LEU A 18 -3.25 25.45 4.50
N LYS A 19 -2.14 25.13 5.16
CA LYS A 19 -2.08 24.09 6.20
C LYS A 19 -2.95 24.48 7.39
N GLY A 20 -3.89 23.59 7.73
CA GLY A 20 -4.81 23.80 8.85
C GLY A 20 -6.06 24.61 8.53
N SER A 21 -6.22 25.13 7.31
CA SER A 21 -7.45 25.80 6.89
C SER A 21 -8.66 24.89 7.04
N LYS A 22 -9.78 25.46 7.49
CA LYS A 22 -11.08 24.77 7.58
C LYS A 22 -11.87 24.85 6.27
N SER A 23 -11.51 25.80 5.36
CA SER A 23 -12.15 26.00 4.07
C SER A 23 -12.08 24.74 3.21
N ARG A 24 -13.18 24.42 2.52
CA ARG A 24 -13.24 23.31 1.56
C ARG A 24 -12.36 23.55 0.34
N ASP A 25 -12.36 24.78 -0.15
CA ASP A 25 -11.60 25.17 -1.34
C ASP A 25 -10.09 25.18 -1.04
N ASP A 26 -9.68 25.68 0.12
CA ASP A 26 -8.28 25.64 0.55
C ASP A 26 -7.77 24.21 0.73
N LYS A 27 -8.60 23.32 1.31
CA LYS A 27 -8.26 21.90 1.43
C LYS A 27 -8.13 21.21 0.08
N LYS A 28 -8.95 21.61 -0.90
CA LYS A 28 -8.85 21.10 -2.26
C LYS A 28 -7.57 21.60 -2.92
N LEU A 29 -7.32 22.92 -2.86
CA LEU A 29 -6.11 23.53 -3.41
C LEU A 29 -4.84 22.96 -2.78
N TYR A 30 -4.81 22.76 -1.46
CA TYR A 30 -3.70 22.09 -0.76
C TYR A 30 -3.38 20.72 -1.38
N LYS A 31 -4.41 19.89 -1.58
CA LYS A 31 -4.23 18.56 -2.16
C LYS A 31 -3.73 18.59 -3.61
N GLU A 32 -4.20 19.55 -4.39
CA GLU A 32 -3.78 19.70 -5.80
C GLU A 32 -2.31 20.14 -5.89
N ILE A 33 -1.89 21.12 -5.09
CA ILE A 33 -0.50 21.58 -5.02
C ILE A 33 0.41 20.45 -4.51
N ASP A 34 0.04 19.79 -3.42
CA ASP A 34 0.83 18.70 -2.84
C ASP A 34 0.99 17.54 -3.85
N PHE A 35 -0.08 17.19 -4.58
CA PHE A 35 -0.02 16.17 -5.62
C PHE A 35 0.91 16.58 -6.78
N TYR A 36 0.84 17.84 -7.24
CA TYR A 36 1.71 18.35 -8.28
C TYR A 36 3.18 18.33 -7.87
N LEU A 37 3.52 18.84 -6.69
CA LEU A 37 4.90 18.81 -6.18
C LEU A 37 5.45 17.39 -6.02
N CYS A 38 4.62 16.44 -5.59
CA CYS A 38 5.03 15.04 -5.51
C CYS A 38 5.16 14.38 -6.89
N SER A 39 4.50 14.89 -7.93
CA SER A 39 4.72 14.43 -9.31
C SER A 39 6.07 14.86 -9.87
N LEU A 40 6.63 15.94 -9.34
CA LEU A 40 7.98 16.41 -9.68
C LEU A 40 9.08 15.72 -8.85
N ASP A 41 8.78 15.37 -7.61
CA ASP A 41 9.73 14.75 -6.68
C ASP A 41 9.00 13.79 -5.72
N ASN A 42 9.04 12.50 -5.99
CA ASN A 42 8.44 11.46 -5.14
C ASN A 42 9.27 11.12 -3.88
N HIS A 43 10.38 11.82 -3.65
CA HIS A 43 11.19 11.73 -2.43
C HIS A 43 10.90 12.86 -1.43
N ARG A 44 9.93 13.70 -1.73
CA ARG A 44 9.67 14.92 -0.97
C ARG A 44 9.38 14.66 0.51
N TYR A 45 8.69 13.56 0.82
CA TYR A 45 8.41 13.16 2.20
C TYR A 45 9.66 12.63 2.90
N GLU A 46 10.44 11.81 2.25
CA GLU A 46 11.70 11.29 2.79
C GLU A 46 12.71 12.41 3.03
N LYS A 47 12.88 13.31 2.06
CA LYS A 47 13.78 14.49 2.17
C LYS A 47 13.45 15.38 3.37
N LYS A 48 12.17 15.51 3.75
CA LYS A 48 11.75 16.22 4.95
C LYS A 48 12.38 15.62 6.22
N TYR A 49 12.42 14.30 6.31
CA TYR A 49 13.00 13.59 7.46
C TYR A 49 14.51 13.51 7.39
N TYR A 50 15.11 13.33 6.20
CA TYR A 50 16.58 13.37 6.03
C TYR A 50 17.16 14.69 6.49
N LYS A 51 16.50 15.83 6.23
CA LYS A 51 16.90 17.16 6.73
C LYS A 51 16.91 17.27 8.25
N ASN A 52 16.19 16.41 8.95
CA ASN A 52 16.14 16.33 10.42
C ASN A 52 17.05 15.24 10.99
N GLY A 53 17.93 14.65 10.17
CA GLY A 53 18.93 13.66 10.59
C GLY A 53 18.46 12.21 10.64
N TYR A 54 17.20 11.92 10.29
CA TYR A 54 16.70 10.54 10.17
C TYR A 54 17.23 9.89 8.90
N THR A 55 17.59 8.61 8.96
CA THR A 55 18.13 7.86 7.81
C THR A 55 17.37 6.57 7.53
N LEU A 56 16.73 5.97 8.54
CA LEU A 56 15.97 4.74 8.42
C LEU A 56 14.47 5.05 8.35
N ILE A 57 14.00 5.42 7.15
CA ILE A 57 12.59 5.76 6.89
C ILE A 57 11.91 4.56 6.24
N ALA A 58 10.90 4.01 6.89
CA ALA A 58 10.09 2.92 6.34
C ALA A 58 8.84 3.46 5.65
N GLY A 59 8.64 3.09 4.38
CA GLY A 59 7.35 3.19 3.71
C GLY A 59 6.54 1.93 3.93
N VAL A 60 5.23 2.05 4.16
CA VAL A 60 4.32 0.93 4.44
C VAL A 60 3.07 1.03 3.60
N ASP A 61 2.71 -0.06 2.92
CA ASP A 61 1.48 -0.19 2.14
C ASP A 61 0.86 -1.58 2.30
N GLU A 62 -0.43 -1.72 1.95
CA GLU A 62 -1.16 -2.97 2.01
C GLU A 62 -1.83 -3.33 0.69
N VAL A 63 -2.14 -4.61 0.54
CA VAL A 63 -2.93 -5.17 -0.56
C VAL A 63 -3.88 -6.25 -0.05
N GLY A 64 -5.02 -6.40 -0.74
CA GLY A 64 -5.92 -7.52 -0.42
C GLY A 64 -7.05 -7.15 0.54
N ARG A 65 -7.44 -5.88 0.66
CA ARG A 65 -8.59 -5.48 1.48
C ARG A 65 -9.93 -5.84 0.85
N GLY A 66 -10.08 -5.69 -0.46
CA GLY A 66 -11.34 -5.90 -1.18
C GLY A 66 -11.65 -7.32 -1.66
N PRO A 67 -10.71 -8.27 -1.82
CA PRO A 67 -11.00 -9.62 -2.25
C PRO A 67 -11.91 -10.39 -1.28
N LEU A 68 -12.66 -11.36 -1.84
CA LEU A 68 -13.52 -12.29 -1.08
C LEU A 68 -12.75 -13.46 -0.50
N VAL A 69 -11.50 -13.66 -0.90
CA VAL A 69 -10.69 -14.83 -0.53
C VAL A 69 -9.25 -14.43 -0.24
N GLY A 70 -8.62 -15.18 0.67
CA GLY A 70 -7.21 -15.04 0.99
C GLY A 70 -6.87 -13.89 1.95
N PRO A 71 -5.58 -13.71 2.25
CA PRO A 71 -5.11 -12.78 3.27
C PRO A 71 -5.13 -11.31 2.82
N VAL A 72 -5.07 -10.41 3.81
CA VAL A 72 -4.51 -9.07 3.63
C VAL A 72 -3.00 -9.14 3.88
N VAL A 73 -2.23 -8.51 3.00
CA VAL A 73 -0.76 -8.50 3.08
C VAL A 73 -0.31 -7.05 3.13
N ALA A 74 0.54 -6.73 4.09
CA ALA A 74 1.25 -5.46 4.15
C ALA A 74 2.75 -5.68 4.00
N SER A 75 3.44 -4.70 3.49
CA SER A 75 4.90 -4.65 3.54
C SER A 75 5.40 -3.32 4.08
N ALA A 76 6.59 -3.36 4.67
CA ALA A 76 7.36 -2.21 5.11
C ALA A 76 8.73 -2.28 4.44
N VAL A 77 9.18 -1.17 3.85
CA VAL A 77 10.44 -1.12 3.10
C VAL A 77 11.25 0.09 3.54
N ILE A 78 12.53 -0.13 3.89
CA ILE A 78 13.53 0.93 4.11
C ILE A 78 14.48 0.93 2.92
N LEU A 79 14.55 2.05 2.20
CA LEU A 79 15.47 2.26 1.09
C LEU A 79 16.71 3.05 1.54
N PRO A 80 17.85 2.95 0.83
CA PRO A 80 18.99 3.82 1.05
C PRO A 80 18.62 5.31 0.92
N VAL A 81 19.33 6.18 1.64
CA VAL A 81 19.14 7.63 1.54
C VAL A 81 19.40 8.08 0.10
N ASN A 82 18.52 8.92 -0.44
CA ASN A 82 18.55 9.39 -1.83
C ASN A 82 18.53 8.27 -2.88
N TYR A 83 17.90 7.12 -2.56
CA TYR A 83 17.73 6.02 -3.50
C TYR A 83 16.80 6.45 -4.65
N GLU A 84 17.25 6.24 -5.88
CA GLU A 84 16.47 6.53 -7.08
C GLU A 84 16.12 5.24 -7.81
N LEU A 85 14.86 5.11 -8.25
CA LEU A 85 14.38 4.02 -9.06
C LEU A 85 13.35 4.56 -10.06
N ASP A 86 13.83 4.85 -11.26
CA ASP A 86 13.04 5.48 -12.30
C ASP A 86 11.79 4.68 -12.66
N GLY A 87 10.65 5.38 -12.71
CA GLY A 87 9.37 4.81 -13.09
C GLY A 87 8.70 3.98 -12.00
N LEU A 88 9.28 3.87 -10.79
CA LEU A 88 8.60 3.29 -9.64
C LEU A 88 7.45 4.20 -9.21
N THR A 89 6.25 3.65 -9.14
CA THR A 89 5.00 4.35 -8.78
C THR A 89 3.99 3.32 -8.25
N ASP A 90 2.75 3.77 -7.99
CA ASP A 90 1.61 2.92 -7.61
C ASP A 90 1.61 1.58 -8.38
N SER A 91 1.74 0.48 -7.64
CA SER A 91 1.84 -0.88 -8.19
C SER A 91 0.66 -1.27 -9.09
N LYS A 92 -0.52 -0.65 -8.88
CA LYS A 92 -1.73 -0.91 -9.68
C LYS A 92 -1.64 -0.35 -11.10
N LYS A 93 -0.76 0.66 -11.33
CA LYS A 93 -0.50 1.25 -12.65
C LYS A 93 0.58 0.50 -13.43
N LEU A 94 1.34 -0.34 -12.75
CA LEU A 94 2.40 -1.14 -13.37
C LEU A 94 1.83 -2.44 -13.95
N SER A 95 2.35 -2.87 -15.11
CA SER A 95 2.10 -4.23 -15.60
C SER A 95 2.72 -5.27 -14.67
N GLU A 96 2.24 -6.50 -14.69
CA GLU A 96 2.78 -7.61 -13.88
C GLU A 96 4.29 -7.76 -14.09
N LYS A 97 4.74 -7.79 -15.35
CA LYS A 97 6.16 -7.87 -15.71
C LYS A 97 7.00 -6.73 -15.11
N LYS A 98 6.46 -5.50 -15.08
CA LYS A 98 7.14 -4.37 -14.45
C LYS A 98 7.16 -4.48 -12.92
N ARG A 99 6.08 -4.99 -12.31
CA ARG A 99 6.05 -5.23 -10.86
C ARG A 99 7.08 -6.26 -10.44
N ASP A 100 7.20 -7.40 -11.17
CA ASP A 100 8.22 -8.41 -10.89
C ASP A 100 9.64 -7.84 -11.05
N TYR A 101 9.88 -7.06 -12.10
CA TYR A 101 11.16 -6.38 -12.31
C TYR A 101 11.53 -5.44 -11.13
N TYR A 102 10.59 -4.58 -10.68
CA TYR A 102 10.83 -3.72 -9.54
C TYR A 102 10.91 -4.50 -8.22
N TYR A 103 10.16 -5.56 -8.06
CA TYR A 103 10.23 -6.43 -6.89
C TYR A 103 11.64 -6.98 -6.69
N ASP A 104 12.28 -7.48 -7.75
CA ASP A 104 13.63 -8.03 -7.67
C ASP A 104 14.67 -6.94 -7.37
N ILE A 105 14.55 -5.76 -7.97
CA ILE A 105 15.42 -4.62 -7.68
C ILE A 105 15.26 -4.18 -6.23
N ILE A 106 14.03 -3.97 -5.76
CA ILE A 106 13.77 -3.54 -4.37
C ILE A 106 14.31 -4.58 -3.39
N LYS A 107 14.13 -5.87 -3.65
CA LYS A 107 14.67 -6.93 -2.80
C LYS A 107 16.20 -6.95 -2.73
N ARG A 108 16.88 -6.57 -3.80
CA ARG A 108 18.34 -6.48 -3.85
C ARG A 108 18.86 -5.24 -3.11
N ASP A 109 18.18 -4.09 -3.27
CA ASP A 109 18.73 -2.78 -2.91
C ASP A 109 18.20 -2.23 -1.58
N ALA A 110 17.05 -2.70 -1.09
CA ALA A 110 16.49 -2.24 0.17
C ALA A 110 17.38 -2.58 1.37
N ILE A 111 17.50 -1.64 2.31
CA ILE A 111 18.16 -1.85 3.59
C ILE A 111 17.42 -2.90 4.42
N ALA A 112 16.09 -2.83 4.42
CA ALA A 112 15.24 -3.81 5.12
C ALA A 112 13.88 -3.93 4.42
N ILE A 113 13.32 -5.15 4.46
CA ILE A 113 11.96 -5.46 4.01
C ILE A 113 11.31 -6.31 5.10
N GLY A 114 10.14 -5.87 5.56
CA GLY A 114 9.27 -6.63 6.45
C GLY A 114 7.93 -6.90 5.76
N ILE A 115 7.38 -8.10 5.98
CA ILE A 115 6.08 -8.52 5.44
C ILE A 115 5.19 -8.95 6.60
N GLY A 116 3.95 -8.49 6.59
CA GLY A 116 2.90 -8.89 7.53
C GLY A 116 1.72 -9.50 6.76
N VAL A 117 1.34 -10.71 7.14
CA VAL A 117 0.23 -11.46 6.53
C VAL A 117 -0.80 -11.74 7.61
N ILE A 118 -2.06 -11.43 7.34
CA ILE A 118 -3.22 -11.73 8.19
C ILE A 118 -4.23 -12.49 7.34
N ASP A 119 -4.59 -13.69 7.80
CA ASP A 119 -5.48 -14.58 7.08
C ASP A 119 -6.96 -14.15 7.13
N ASN A 120 -7.78 -14.86 6.39
CA ASN A 120 -9.22 -14.60 6.30
C ASN A 120 -9.96 -14.86 7.62
N MET A 121 -9.52 -15.79 8.46
CA MET A 121 -10.18 -16.09 9.73
C MET A 121 -10.04 -14.90 10.69
N VAL A 122 -8.84 -14.35 10.80
CA VAL A 122 -8.63 -13.13 11.60
C VAL A 122 -9.36 -11.94 10.99
N ILE A 123 -9.41 -11.81 9.65
CA ILE A 123 -10.19 -10.74 9.00
C ILE A 123 -11.68 -10.84 9.37
N ASP A 124 -12.24 -12.03 9.36
CA ASP A 124 -13.65 -12.27 9.73
C ASP A 124 -13.92 -11.99 11.22
N GLU A 125 -12.93 -12.20 12.09
CA GLU A 125 -13.02 -11.98 13.53
C GLU A 125 -12.96 -10.48 13.89
N ILE A 126 -11.94 -9.75 13.40
CA ILE A 126 -11.63 -8.37 13.84
C ILE A 126 -11.98 -7.29 12.83
N ASN A 127 -12.54 -7.63 11.68
CA ASN A 127 -12.78 -6.84 10.46
C ASN A 127 -11.52 -6.44 9.70
N ILE A 128 -11.72 -6.02 8.41
CA ILE A 128 -10.60 -5.72 7.51
C ILE A 128 -9.78 -4.49 7.92
N TYR A 129 -10.40 -3.51 8.58
CA TYR A 129 -9.68 -2.30 9.00
C TYR A 129 -8.65 -2.63 10.08
N GLU A 130 -9.05 -3.35 11.12
CA GLU A 130 -8.14 -3.77 12.20
C GLU A 130 -7.14 -4.84 11.71
N ALA A 131 -7.56 -5.77 10.86
CA ALA A 131 -6.66 -6.74 10.22
C ALA A 131 -5.58 -6.06 9.37
N THR A 132 -5.92 -4.99 8.65
CA THR A 132 -4.94 -4.19 7.88
C THR A 132 -3.92 -3.54 8.82
N LYS A 133 -4.36 -2.92 9.91
CA LYS A 133 -3.46 -2.32 10.91
C LYS A 133 -2.54 -3.37 11.53
N LEU A 134 -3.07 -4.56 11.82
CA LEU A 134 -2.28 -5.67 12.35
C LEU A 134 -1.24 -6.15 11.35
N ALA A 135 -1.61 -6.27 10.05
CA ALA A 135 -0.67 -6.63 8.99
C ALA A 135 0.45 -5.59 8.87
N MET A 136 0.12 -4.30 8.88
CA MET A 136 1.12 -3.22 8.81
C MET A 136 2.06 -3.24 10.03
N ARG A 137 1.55 -3.43 11.25
CA ARG A 137 2.38 -3.56 12.45
C ARG A 137 3.33 -4.75 12.33
N LYS A 138 2.84 -5.94 11.94
CA LYS A 138 3.69 -7.11 11.71
C LYS A 138 4.76 -6.84 10.66
N ALA A 139 4.45 -6.11 9.58
CA ALA A 139 5.43 -5.73 8.57
C ALA A 139 6.53 -4.83 9.17
N ILE A 140 6.16 -3.83 9.96
CA ILE A 140 7.11 -2.93 10.64
C ILE A 140 7.95 -3.71 11.66
N ASP A 141 7.32 -4.59 12.44
CA ASP A 141 8.00 -5.41 13.46
C ASP A 141 9.01 -6.39 12.84
N ASN A 142 8.81 -6.80 11.60
CA ASN A 142 9.72 -7.68 10.85
C ASN A 142 10.88 -6.94 10.17
N LEU A 143 10.96 -5.61 10.25
CA LEU A 143 12.11 -4.87 9.76
C LEU A 143 13.35 -5.08 10.64
N ASN A 144 14.51 -5.25 10.02
CA ASN A 144 15.83 -5.24 10.66
C ASN A 144 16.85 -4.60 9.70
N PRO A 145 17.37 -3.39 9.98
CA PRO A 145 17.20 -2.59 11.20
C PRO A 145 15.78 -2.04 11.37
N LYS A 146 15.45 -1.61 12.61
CA LYS A 146 14.17 -0.96 12.91
C LYS A 146 14.11 0.44 12.32
N PRO A 147 12.92 0.91 11.91
CA PRO A 147 12.77 2.24 11.36
C PRO A 147 12.86 3.32 12.45
N GLU A 148 13.39 4.48 12.09
CA GLU A 148 13.37 5.70 12.90
C GLU A 148 12.10 6.53 12.63
N VAL A 149 11.53 6.39 11.42
CA VAL A 149 10.30 7.06 10.98
C VAL A 149 9.50 6.09 10.11
N VAL A 150 8.16 6.18 10.19
CA VAL A 150 7.25 5.37 9.37
C VAL A 150 6.34 6.27 8.56
N LEU A 151 6.28 6.05 7.24
CA LEU A 151 5.33 6.65 6.31
C LEU A 151 4.33 5.58 5.86
N THR A 152 3.03 5.85 5.95
CA THR A 152 1.98 4.87 5.58
C THR A 152 1.09 5.40 4.47
N ASP A 153 0.57 4.53 3.58
CA ASP A 153 -0.50 4.92 2.67
C ASP A 153 -1.82 5.04 3.44
N ALA A 154 -2.19 6.30 3.72
CA ALA A 154 -3.44 6.76 4.35
C ALA A 154 -3.83 6.12 5.72
N MET A 155 -3.23 5.00 6.14
CA MET A 155 -3.60 4.28 7.35
C MET A 155 -2.96 4.90 8.59
N LYS A 156 -3.79 5.20 9.59
CA LYS A 156 -3.32 5.67 10.89
C LYS A 156 -2.98 4.49 11.82
N LEU A 157 -1.74 4.45 12.27
CA LEU A 157 -1.23 3.49 13.24
C LEU A 157 -0.93 4.19 14.57
N SER A 158 -0.80 3.42 15.65
CA SER A 158 -0.20 3.87 16.90
C SER A 158 1.17 3.22 17.00
N LEU A 159 2.24 3.99 16.95
CA LEU A 159 3.64 3.56 16.92
C LEU A 159 4.45 4.39 17.92
N ASP A 160 5.54 3.81 18.42
CA ASP A 160 6.47 4.50 19.35
C ASP A 160 7.48 5.40 18.63
N VAL A 161 7.51 5.36 17.30
CA VAL A 161 8.35 6.20 16.45
C VAL A 161 7.53 7.26 15.71
N PRO A 162 8.11 8.38 15.29
CA PRO A 162 7.45 9.36 14.44
C PRO A 162 6.80 8.70 13.22
N PHE A 163 5.55 9.07 12.96
CA PHE A 163 4.81 8.48 11.86
C PHE A 163 3.95 9.50 11.12
N GLU A 164 3.79 9.34 9.81
CA GLU A 164 2.98 10.22 8.97
C GLU A 164 2.12 9.41 7.99
N PRO A 165 0.77 9.49 8.07
CA PRO A 165 -0.12 8.89 7.08
C PRO A 165 -0.26 9.82 5.88
N ILE A 166 0.03 9.32 4.68
CA ILE A 166 0.06 10.09 3.44
C ILE A 166 -1.02 9.58 2.50
N ILE A 167 -2.00 10.42 2.19
CA ILE A 167 -3.05 10.06 1.23
C ILE A 167 -2.44 9.94 -0.17
N LYS A 168 -2.62 8.80 -0.84
CA LYS A 168 -1.95 8.39 -2.08
C LYS A 168 -0.43 8.35 -1.89
N GLY A 169 0.00 7.75 -0.79
CA GLY A 169 1.40 7.62 -0.42
C GLY A 169 2.21 6.85 -1.45
N ASP A 170 1.61 5.82 -2.05
CA ASP A 170 2.15 5.01 -3.14
C ASP A 170 2.55 5.80 -4.41
N PHE A 171 1.98 6.99 -4.58
CA PHE A 171 2.36 7.94 -5.62
C PHE A 171 3.36 9.00 -5.13
N LYS A 172 3.32 9.37 -3.85
CA LYS A 172 4.00 10.56 -3.29
C LYS A 172 5.32 10.28 -2.58
N SER A 173 5.56 9.03 -2.23
CA SER A 173 6.71 8.55 -1.45
C SER A 173 7.31 7.32 -2.12
N ILE A 174 8.59 7.37 -2.41
CA ILE A 174 9.29 6.26 -3.05
C ILE A 174 9.34 5.01 -2.15
N THR A 175 9.45 5.20 -0.83
CA THR A 175 9.47 4.09 0.11
C THR A 175 8.11 3.40 0.21
N ILE A 176 6.99 4.17 0.16
CA ILE A 176 5.64 3.60 0.10
C ILE A 176 5.39 2.92 -1.25
N ALA A 177 5.84 3.52 -2.37
CA ALA A 177 5.75 2.90 -3.69
C ALA A 177 6.49 1.55 -3.73
N ALA A 178 7.68 1.47 -3.15
CA ALA A 178 8.42 0.22 -3.01
C ALA A 178 7.65 -0.81 -2.16
N ALA A 179 7.08 -0.39 -1.04
CA ALA A 179 6.24 -1.24 -0.20
C ALA A 179 5.01 -1.76 -0.97
N SER A 180 4.34 -0.90 -1.74
CA SER A 180 3.20 -1.28 -2.59
C SER A 180 3.56 -2.42 -3.56
N VAL A 181 4.72 -2.34 -4.23
CA VAL A 181 5.19 -3.40 -5.14
C VAL A 181 5.47 -4.70 -4.37
N ILE A 182 6.19 -4.64 -3.25
CA ILE A 182 6.52 -5.82 -2.44
C ILE A 182 5.24 -6.51 -1.93
N ALA A 183 4.30 -5.76 -1.36
CA ALA A 183 3.04 -6.31 -0.88
C ALA A 183 2.24 -6.95 -2.02
N LYS A 184 2.13 -6.25 -3.16
CA LYS A 184 1.34 -6.69 -4.32
C LYS A 184 1.89 -7.98 -4.92
N VAL A 185 3.18 -8.06 -5.19
CA VAL A 185 3.79 -9.27 -5.77
C VAL A 185 3.72 -10.43 -4.79
N THR A 186 3.97 -10.18 -3.50
CA THR A 186 3.86 -11.22 -2.45
C THR A 186 2.46 -11.82 -2.42
N ARG A 187 1.41 -10.98 -2.39
CA ARG A 187 0.04 -11.49 -2.35
C ARG A 187 -0.35 -12.16 -3.65
N ASP A 188 0.04 -11.64 -4.81
CA ASP A 188 -0.31 -12.25 -6.09
C ASP A 188 0.28 -13.66 -6.21
N ARG A 189 1.49 -13.90 -5.72
CA ARG A 189 2.12 -15.24 -5.64
C ARG A 189 1.32 -16.19 -4.74
N MET A 190 0.84 -15.75 -3.59
CA MET A 190 -0.07 -16.52 -2.74
C MET A 190 -1.37 -16.89 -3.45
N MET A 191 -1.89 -15.98 -4.30
CA MET A 191 -3.10 -16.27 -5.08
C MET A 191 -2.84 -17.25 -6.22
N TYR A 192 -1.61 -17.33 -6.76
CA TYR A 192 -1.23 -18.38 -7.73
C TYR A 192 -1.18 -19.76 -7.08
N GLU A 193 -0.57 -19.86 -5.90
CA GLU A 193 -0.56 -21.12 -5.12
C GLU A 193 -1.99 -21.58 -4.81
N LEU A 194 -2.88 -20.63 -4.48
CA LEU A 194 -4.28 -20.94 -4.22
C LEU A 194 -5.04 -21.37 -5.49
N ASP A 195 -4.69 -20.81 -6.66
CA ASP A 195 -5.24 -21.20 -7.96
C ASP A 195 -4.87 -22.65 -8.33
N GLU A 196 -3.63 -23.05 -8.06
CA GLU A 196 -3.19 -24.43 -8.27
C GLU A 196 -3.98 -25.41 -7.40
N LYS A 197 -4.31 -25.04 -6.15
CA LYS A 197 -5.12 -25.85 -5.23
C LYS A 197 -6.60 -25.88 -5.62
N TYR A 198 -7.14 -24.78 -6.15
CA TYR A 198 -8.55 -24.61 -6.47
C TYR A 198 -8.75 -23.98 -7.87
N PRO A 199 -8.40 -24.67 -8.96
CA PRO A 199 -8.36 -24.08 -10.31
C PRO A 199 -9.72 -23.61 -10.83
N CYS A 200 -10.83 -24.15 -10.31
CA CYS A 200 -12.18 -23.78 -10.72
C CYS A 200 -12.59 -22.35 -10.34
N TYR A 201 -11.85 -21.67 -9.43
CA TYR A 201 -12.13 -20.28 -9.03
C TYR A 201 -11.35 -19.24 -9.81
N ASN A 202 -10.34 -19.64 -10.61
CA ASN A 202 -9.54 -18.74 -11.45
C ASN A 202 -8.85 -17.60 -10.68
N PHE A 203 -8.30 -17.92 -9.49
CA PHE A 203 -7.62 -16.94 -8.62
C PHE A 203 -6.39 -16.31 -9.27
N LYS A 204 -5.77 -17.04 -10.19
CA LYS A 204 -4.65 -16.54 -10.99
C LYS A 204 -5.01 -15.25 -11.74
N ASN A 205 -6.23 -15.11 -12.22
CA ASN A 205 -6.68 -13.94 -12.95
C ASN A 205 -7.39 -12.94 -12.05
N ASN A 206 -8.37 -13.38 -11.25
CA ASN A 206 -9.20 -12.50 -10.43
C ASN A 206 -8.57 -12.07 -9.10
N LYS A 207 -7.46 -12.71 -8.65
CA LYS A 207 -6.77 -12.44 -7.38
C LYS A 207 -7.71 -12.46 -6.15
N GLY A 208 -8.83 -13.19 -6.26
CA GLY A 208 -9.86 -13.29 -5.23
C GLY A 208 -10.88 -12.15 -5.21
N TYR A 209 -10.82 -11.21 -6.13
CA TYR A 209 -11.82 -10.14 -6.24
C TYR A 209 -13.18 -10.66 -6.73
N PRO A 210 -14.31 -9.98 -6.39
CA PRO A 210 -15.66 -10.38 -6.74
C PRO A 210 -15.98 -10.14 -8.24
N THR A 211 -15.22 -10.75 -9.12
CA THR A 211 -15.52 -10.76 -10.56
C THR A 211 -16.73 -11.65 -10.84
N LYS A 212 -17.38 -11.46 -12.00
CA LYS A 212 -18.52 -12.31 -12.41
C LYS A 212 -18.15 -13.79 -12.41
N ASP A 213 -16.95 -14.14 -12.89
CA ASP A 213 -16.47 -15.51 -12.95
C ASP A 213 -16.23 -16.09 -11.55
N HIS A 214 -15.67 -15.30 -10.63
CA HIS A 214 -15.46 -15.73 -9.24
C HIS A 214 -16.80 -15.97 -8.52
N ILE A 215 -17.77 -15.07 -8.67
CA ILE A 215 -19.12 -15.24 -8.09
C ILE A 215 -19.80 -16.49 -8.66
N LYS A 216 -19.74 -16.69 -9.98
CA LYS A 216 -20.29 -17.90 -10.63
C LYS A 216 -19.60 -19.18 -10.12
N ALA A 217 -18.29 -19.15 -9.91
CA ALA A 217 -17.56 -20.27 -9.35
C ALA A 217 -18.03 -20.60 -7.91
N ILE A 218 -18.27 -19.58 -7.09
CA ILE A 218 -18.83 -19.74 -5.73
C ILE A 218 -20.25 -20.35 -5.79
N GLU A 219 -21.11 -19.87 -6.70
CA GLU A 219 -22.46 -20.40 -6.89
C GLU A 219 -22.45 -21.87 -7.33
N THR A 220 -21.44 -22.28 -8.11
CA THR A 220 -21.33 -23.62 -8.68
C THR A 220 -20.64 -24.62 -7.75
N HIS A 221 -19.59 -24.17 -7.05
CA HIS A 221 -18.69 -25.05 -6.28
C HIS A 221 -18.71 -24.78 -4.77
N GLY A 222 -19.49 -23.78 -4.32
CA GLY A 222 -19.53 -23.36 -2.91
C GLY A 222 -18.35 -22.46 -2.54
N ILE A 223 -18.09 -22.34 -1.24
CA ILE A 223 -16.93 -21.62 -0.69
C ILE A 223 -15.84 -22.59 -0.25
N ILE A 224 -14.59 -22.13 -0.27
CA ILE A 224 -13.44 -22.83 0.30
C ILE A 224 -13.05 -22.21 1.65
N PRO A 225 -12.22 -22.88 2.48
CA PRO A 225 -11.82 -22.38 3.80
C PRO A 225 -11.21 -20.98 3.77
N GLU A 226 -10.55 -20.61 2.69
CA GLU A 226 -9.86 -19.32 2.53
C GLU A 226 -10.81 -18.16 2.14
N HIS A 227 -12.12 -18.42 1.93
CA HIS A 227 -13.12 -17.36 1.71
C HIS A 227 -13.43 -16.59 2.99
N ARG A 228 -13.67 -15.27 2.83
CA ARG A 228 -14.07 -14.35 3.90
C ARG A 228 -15.59 -14.39 4.06
N ARG A 229 -16.05 -15.03 5.10
CA ARG A 229 -17.49 -15.28 5.34
C ARG A 229 -18.28 -14.01 5.69
N THR A 230 -17.60 -13.00 6.24
CA THR A 230 -18.23 -11.72 6.60
C THR A 230 -18.38 -10.76 5.42
N TYR A 231 -17.81 -11.06 4.24
CA TYR A 231 -17.87 -10.20 3.06
C TYR A 231 -19.12 -10.48 2.21
N ALA A 232 -19.77 -9.39 1.76
CA ALA A 232 -20.78 -9.51 0.72
C ALA A 232 -20.09 -9.83 -0.64
N PRO A 233 -20.66 -10.69 -1.50
CA PRO A 233 -21.98 -11.33 -1.34
C PRO A 233 -21.99 -12.59 -0.47
N ILE A 234 -20.84 -13.18 -0.11
CA ILE A 234 -20.74 -14.47 0.57
C ILE A 234 -21.61 -14.55 1.83
N LYS A 235 -21.56 -13.51 2.68
CA LYS A 235 -22.34 -13.47 3.93
C LYS A 235 -23.86 -13.52 3.73
N ASN A 236 -24.34 -13.24 2.51
CA ASN A 236 -25.75 -13.22 2.16
C ASN A 236 -26.18 -14.43 1.34
N MET A 237 -25.24 -15.34 1.02
CA MET A 237 -25.52 -16.58 0.30
C MET A 237 -25.96 -17.66 1.30
N ASN A 238 -26.94 -18.46 0.92
CA ASN A 238 -27.32 -19.68 1.64
C ASN A 238 -26.37 -20.81 1.20
N LEU A 239 -25.19 -20.85 1.80
CA LEU A 239 -24.12 -21.81 1.48
C LEU A 239 -24.01 -22.86 2.57
#